data_44e2d4c5120c9dcf098552a78decc075
#
_entry.id   44e2d4c5120c9dcf098552a78decc075
#
_cell.length_a   1.000
_cell.length_b   1.000
_cell.length_c   1.000
_cell.angle_alpha   90.00
_cell.angle_beta   90.00
_cell.angle_gamma   90.00
#
_symmetry.space_group_name_H-M   'P 1'
#
loop_
_entity.id
_entity.type
_entity.pdbx_description
1 polymer ?
#
loop_
_entity_poly.entity_id
_entity_poly.type
_entity_poly.pdbx_seq_one_letter_code
_entity_poly.pdbx_strand_id
1 'polypeptide(L)'
;MPNRTDWDYLIVTAANAPQAVAYQAQIQLRREIGELPQVRHVLAIPDQDGRRVGSGGSTLECLAEVLRRESQPGDDGSTLNSAEAILRRLRILIVHAGGDSRRLPAYSPCGKIFIPLPGDSRSALGSTLFDRLAAAFLGLPAGAPGAGQVVIASGDALIRFDPAAVRFPAPGITALGAPASPAEAARHGVFCPNADGSVRLYLQKPDVCAQNEAGAIGLDGRTVLDAGVMSFDGSAAARLLRAFRTPPAREAILSHGIDLYREVCCALGTEATLAHYVKTARGSGSTLDEALLASLFAELHQIPLHVQVLDGCGFLHFGSTSQLISSGLELVAQDQGAPPATTILAIDNDVQANGGIDGREVWVEGCRLRAPLGLRGRNVVVGVDVFDPLELPEVACLDISSGLDRKGCEVCFIRCCGVDDTFKRPVAEGATFCGKPLAEWLLAAGAPVSGIWDDETPEAERTLWNARMFPAEREHGAFRQWLWMFDVASATPEQKLAFRSADRYSSAEIAVRADHATFYARRTALRAAAK
;
A
#
# COMPACT_ATOMS: atom_id res chain seq x y z
N MET A 1 33.99 -9.64 -9.85
CA MET A 1 32.62 -9.16 -9.79
C MET A 1 32.17 -9.31 -8.35
N PRO A 2 31.63 -8.30 -7.67
CA PRO A 2 31.10 -8.49 -6.33
C PRO A 2 30.01 -9.57 -6.40
N ASN A 3 29.95 -10.46 -5.40
CA ASN A 3 28.97 -11.53 -5.29
C ASN A 3 27.57 -10.94 -5.49
N ARG A 4 26.93 -11.33 -6.60
CA ARG A 4 25.52 -11.00 -6.87
C ARG A 4 24.73 -11.73 -5.80
N THR A 5 24.11 -10.98 -4.91
CA THR A 5 23.30 -11.54 -3.82
C THR A 5 21.98 -11.98 -4.41
N ASP A 6 21.88 -13.25 -4.79
CA ASP A 6 20.65 -13.80 -5.34
C ASP A 6 19.60 -14.02 -4.26
N TRP A 7 18.36 -13.73 -4.60
CA TRP A 7 17.19 -13.96 -3.75
C TRP A 7 16.47 -15.23 -4.21
N ASP A 8 16.15 -16.12 -3.29
CA ASP A 8 15.35 -17.31 -3.61
C ASP A 8 13.91 -16.95 -3.90
N TYR A 9 13.34 -16.05 -3.12
CA TYR A 9 11.95 -15.59 -3.25
C TYR A 9 11.82 -14.08 -3.13
N LEU A 10 11.02 -13.51 -4.05
CA LEU A 10 10.40 -12.20 -3.92
C LEU A 10 8.88 -12.41 -3.86
N ILE A 11 8.26 -12.02 -2.76
CA ILE A 11 6.85 -12.22 -2.51
C ILE A 11 6.19 -10.86 -2.29
N VAL A 12 5.08 -10.62 -3.01
CA VAL A 12 4.24 -9.43 -2.82
C VAL A 12 2.91 -9.89 -2.23
N THR A 13 2.51 -9.36 -1.08
CA THR A 13 1.22 -9.70 -0.50
C THR A 13 0.08 -8.97 -1.20
N ALA A 14 -1.11 -9.59 -1.26
CA ALA A 14 -2.29 -9.01 -1.87
C ALA A 14 -3.52 -9.18 -0.96
N ALA A 15 -4.48 -8.25 -1.03
CA ALA A 15 -5.66 -8.28 -0.17
C ALA A 15 -6.67 -9.40 -0.53
N ASN A 16 -6.61 -9.92 -1.77
CA ASN A 16 -7.53 -10.94 -2.27
C ASN A 16 -6.95 -11.64 -3.52
N ALA A 17 -7.60 -12.72 -3.94
CA ALA A 17 -7.15 -13.51 -5.09
C ALA A 17 -7.11 -12.73 -6.43
N PRO A 18 -8.11 -11.91 -6.81
CA PRO A 18 -8.02 -11.09 -8.03
C PRO A 18 -6.82 -10.14 -8.02
N GLN A 19 -6.55 -9.47 -6.90
CA GLN A 19 -5.38 -8.59 -6.76
C GLN A 19 -4.06 -9.38 -6.84
N ALA A 20 -4.00 -10.58 -6.26
CA ALA A 20 -2.83 -11.43 -6.37
C ALA A 20 -2.55 -11.87 -7.81
N VAL A 21 -3.58 -12.22 -8.58
CA VAL A 21 -3.44 -12.52 -10.03
C VAL A 21 -2.87 -11.32 -10.78
N ALA A 22 -3.38 -10.13 -10.53
CA ALA A 22 -2.88 -8.91 -11.15
C ALA A 22 -1.42 -8.61 -10.78
N TYR A 23 -1.07 -8.75 -9.51
CA TYR A 23 0.31 -8.55 -9.02
C TYR A 23 1.25 -9.61 -9.60
N GLN A 24 0.83 -10.88 -9.62
CA GLN A 24 1.63 -11.96 -10.21
C GLN A 24 1.97 -11.68 -11.68
N ALA A 25 1.00 -11.22 -12.46
CA ALA A 25 1.22 -10.85 -13.84
C ALA A 25 2.26 -9.72 -13.96
N GLN A 26 2.19 -8.71 -13.10
CA GLN A 26 3.13 -7.58 -13.13
C GLN A 26 4.56 -7.94 -12.73
N ILE A 27 4.74 -8.73 -11.67
CA ILE A 27 6.09 -9.15 -11.26
C ILE A 27 6.68 -10.20 -12.21
N GLN A 28 5.84 -11.07 -12.79
CA GLN A 28 6.26 -12.06 -13.76
C GLN A 28 6.73 -11.38 -15.07
N LEU A 29 6.00 -10.39 -15.56
CA LEU A 29 6.37 -9.63 -16.75
C LEU A 29 7.74 -8.93 -16.56
N ARG A 30 7.99 -8.32 -15.38
CA ARG A 30 9.29 -7.71 -15.04
C ARG A 30 10.42 -8.73 -15.04
N ARG A 31 10.15 -9.93 -14.56
CA ARG A 31 11.12 -11.04 -14.61
C ARG A 31 11.43 -11.45 -16.05
N GLU A 32 10.42 -11.59 -16.91
CA GLU A 32 10.54 -11.98 -18.32
C GLU A 32 11.35 -10.98 -19.14
N ILE A 33 11.17 -9.68 -18.89
CA ILE A 33 11.97 -8.65 -19.56
C ILE A 33 13.34 -8.40 -18.89
N GLY A 34 13.69 -9.18 -17.86
CA GLY A 34 15.01 -9.16 -17.23
C GLY A 34 15.23 -8.07 -16.20
N GLU A 35 14.17 -7.47 -15.65
CA GLU A 35 14.29 -6.45 -14.59
C GLU A 35 14.47 -7.02 -13.18
N LEU A 36 14.22 -8.33 -13.00
CA LEU A 36 14.40 -9.04 -11.74
C LEU A 36 15.38 -10.23 -11.89
N PRO A 37 16.58 -10.01 -12.46
CA PRO A 37 17.48 -11.11 -12.83
C PRO A 37 18.10 -11.83 -11.62
N GLN A 38 18.08 -11.21 -10.42
CA GLN A 38 18.65 -11.75 -9.18
C GLN A 38 17.63 -12.53 -8.34
N VAL A 39 16.41 -12.76 -8.85
CA VAL A 39 15.32 -13.42 -8.11
C VAL A 39 14.99 -14.77 -8.76
N ARG A 40 15.05 -15.85 -7.97
CA ARG A 40 14.73 -17.20 -8.46
C ARG A 40 13.24 -17.43 -8.64
N HIS A 41 12.43 -17.04 -7.64
CA HIS A 41 10.96 -17.19 -7.66
C HIS A 41 10.27 -15.87 -7.33
N VAL A 42 9.26 -15.52 -8.11
CA VAL A 42 8.41 -14.36 -7.85
C VAL A 42 6.98 -14.83 -7.57
N LEU A 43 6.38 -14.38 -6.48
CA LEU A 43 5.06 -14.78 -6.03
C LEU A 43 4.22 -13.59 -5.61
N ALA A 44 2.92 -13.63 -5.92
CA ALA A 44 1.92 -12.78 -5.29
C ALA A 44 1.00 -13.67 -4.44
N ILE A 45 0.90 -13.40 -3.15
CA ILE A 45 0.16 -14.23 -2.21
C ILE A 45 -1.00 -13.43 -1.64
N PRO A 46 -2.26 -13.88 -1.83
CA PRO A 46 -3.43 -13.20 -1.30
C PRO A 46 -3.63 -13.51 0.18
N ASP A 47 -4.29 -12.59 0.89
CA ASP A 47 -4.88 -12.90 2.17
C ASP A 47 -5.91 -14.03 2.00
N GLN A 48 -5.95 -14.96 2.96
CA GLN A 48 -6.79 -16.15 2.91
C GLN A 48 -8.28 -15.76 2.82
N ASP A 49 -8.98 -16.31 1.84
CA ASP A 49 -10.41 -16.05 1.57
C ASP A 49 -10.76 -14.56 1.40
N GLY A 50 -9.76 -13.72 1.07
CA GLY A 50 -9.93 -12.26 1.01
C GLY A 50 -10.20 -11.61 2.37
N ARG A 51 -9.98 -12.32 3.47
CA ARG A 51 -10.09 -11.80 4.84
C ARG A 51 -8.85 -11.00 5.17
N ARG A 52 -9.02 -9.94 5.96
CA ARG A 52 -7.90 -9.12 6.44
C ARG A 52 -7.15 -9.83 7.55
N VAL A 53 -6.19 -10.67 7.19
CA VAL A 53 -5.38 -11.41 8.16
C VAL A 53 -4.30 -10.55 8.84
N GLY A 54 -4.14 -9.29 8.41
CA GLY A 54 -3.14 -8.35 8.95
C GLY A 54 -1.72 -8.62 8.45
N SER A 55 -0.81 -7.70 8.69
CA SER A 55 0.58 -7.78 8.22
C SER A 55 1.34 -9.01 8.77
N GLY A 56 1.11 -9.37 10.02
CA GLY A 56 1.65 -10.59 10.61
C GLY A 56 1.03 -11.84 9.98
N GLY A 57 -0.29 -11.90 9.80
CA GLY A 57 -0.97 -13.00 9.15
C GLY A 57 -0.50 -13.22 7.73
N SER A 58 -0.42 -12.15 6.92
CA SER A 58 0.10 -12.23 5.54
C SER A 58 1.56 -12.71 5.49
N THR A 59 2.41 -12.30 6.46
CA THR A 59 3.78 -12.83 6.59
C THR A 59 3.78 -14.34 6.80
N LEU A 60 2.93 -14.83 7.71
CA LEU A 60 2.85 -16.27 8.02
C LEU A 60 2.35 -17.08 6.82
N GLU A 61 1.39 -16.59 6.06
CA GLU A 61 0.93 -17.22 4.82
C GLU A 61 2.04 -17.27 3.76
N CYS A 62 2.83 -16.21 3.62
CA CYS A 62 3.98 -16.20 2.72
C CYS A 62 5.02 -17.25 3.10
N LEU A 63 5.37 -17.34 4.38
CA LEU A 63 6.32 -18.33 4.87
C LEU A 63 5.78 -19.77 4.73
N ALA A 64 4.50 -19.99 5.00
CA ALA A 64 3.85 -21.28 4.84
C ALA A 64 3.89 -21.75 3.37
N GLU A 65 3.62 -20.86 2.42
CA GLU A 65 3.69 -21.18 0.99
C GLU A 65 5.14 -21.51 0.55
N VAL A 66 6.13 -20.78 1.06
CA VAL A 66 7.55 -21.11 0.79
C VAL A 66 7.89 -22.49 1.34
N LEU A 67 7.53 -22.79 2.58
CA LEU A 67 7.77 -24.11 3.18
C LEU A 67 7.10 -25.23 2.36
N ARG A 68 5.85 -25.03 1.94
CA ARG A 68 5.13 -26.00 1.09
C ARG A 68 5.85 -26.28 -0.22
N ARG A 69 6.50 -25.27 -0.84
CA ARG A 69 7.27 -25.42 -2.09
C ARG A 69 8.60 -26.09 -1.90
N GLU A 70 9.25 -25.86 -0.77
CA GLU A 70 10.61 -26.35 -0.47
C GLU A 70 10.62 -27.71 0.24
N SER A 71 9.47 -28.17 0.77
CA SER A 71 9.34 -29.50 1.37
C SER A 71 9.42 -30.60 0.32
N GLN A 72 10.13 -31.68 0.64
CA GLN A 72 10.19 -32.86 -0.22
C GLN A 72 8.92 -33.71 -0.13
N PRO A 73 8.59 -34.51 -1.16
CA PRO A 73 7.48 -35.47 -1.07
C PRO A 73 7.68 -36.41 0.12
N GLY A 74 6.72 -36.38 1.08
CA GLY A 74 6.77 -37.16 2.32
C GLY A 74 7.27 -36.41 3.55
N ASP A 75 7.88 -35.24 3.40
CA ASP A 75 8.15 -34.30 4.48
C ASP A 75 7.08 -33.18 4.39
N ASP A 76 6.10 -33.23 5.24
CA ASP A 76 5.01 -32.24 5.25
C ASP A 76 5.45 -30.85 5.79
N GLY A 77 6.77 -30.67 6.05
CA GLY A 77 7.30 -29.45 6.68
C GLY A 77 6.71 -29.18 8.07
N SER A 78 6.00 -30.18 8.61
CA SER A 78 5.19 -30.02 9.83
C SER A 78 6.04 -29.97 11.08
N THR A 79 7.27 -30.45 11.04
CA THR A 79 8.15 -30.35 12.18
C THR A 79 8.90 -29.01 12.17
N LEU A 80 9.07 -28.42 13.34
CA LEU A 80 9.82 -27.16 13.52
C LEU A 80 11.26 -27.24 13.01
N ASN A 81 11.89 -28.39 13.23
CA ASN A 81 13.28 -28.62 12.80
C ASN A 81 13.39 -28.61 11.28
N SER A 82 12.38 -29.13 10.55
CA SER A 82 12.37 -29.07 9.10
C SER A 82 12.11 -27.64 8.58
N ALA A 83 11.19 -26.90 9.20
CA ALA A 83 10.92 -25.51 8.84
C ALA A 83 12.14 -24.61 9.05
N GLU A 84 12.80 -24.70 10.21
CA GLU A 84 14.02 -23.96 10.49
C GLU A 84 15.15 -24.33 9.53
N ALA A 85 15.37 -25.62 9.26
CA ALA A 85 16.37 -26.08 8.33
C ALA A 85 16.14 -25.55 6.90
N ILE A 86 14.88 -25.45 6.46
CA ILE A 86 14.53 -24.84 5.18
C ILE A 86 14.83 -23.34 5.22
N LEU A 87 14.32 -22.60 6.21
CA LEU A 87 14.46 -21.13 6.27
C LEU A 87 15.93 -20.70 6.43
N ARG A 88 16.78 -21.50 7.08
CA ARG A 88 18.22 -21.21 7.25
C ARG A 88 19.02 -21.28 5.96
N ARG A 89 18.50 -21.86 4.90
CA ARG A 89 19.16 -21.93 3.58
C ARG A 89 18.62 -20.96 2.55
N LEU A 90 17.52 -20.28 2.86
CA LEU A 90 16.80 -19.41 1.93
C LEU A 90 17.03 -17.94 2.20
N ARG A 91 16.89 -17.15 1.14
CA ARG A 91 16.84 -15.71 1.17
C ARG A 91 15.54 -15.23 0.57
N ILE A 92 14.65 -14.70 1.41
CA ILE A 92 13.26 -14.39 1.09
C ILE A 92 13.01 -12.90 1.32
N LEU A 93 12.47 -12.21 0.33
CA LEU A 93 11.95 -10.85 0.45
C LEU A 93 10.43 -10.87 0.38
N ILE A 94 9.76 -10.39 1.42
CA ILE A 94 8.31 -10.22 1.49
C ILE A 94 8.01 -8.72 1.49
N VAL A 95 7.28 -8.25 0.48
CA VAL A 95 6.85 -6.86 0.38
C VAL A 95 5.36 -6.77 0.67
N HIS A 96 5.01 -6.10 1.75
CA HIS A 96 3.63 -5.93 2.19
C HIS A 96 2.92 -4.89 1.32
N ALA A 97 2.05 -5.36 0.41
CA ALA A 97 1.32 -4.53 -0.53
C ALA A 97 -0.21 -4.78 -0.51
N GLY A 98 -0.68 -5.61 0.40
CA GLY A 98 -2.10 -5.85 0.62
C GLY A 98 -2.84 -4.59 1.10
N GLY A 99 -4.15 -4.59 0.91
CA GLY A 99 -5.03 -3.51 1.33
C GLY A 99 -5.89 -2.96 0.19
N ASP A 100 -7.06 -2.40 0.53
CA ASP A 100 -8.10 -2.01 -0.44
C ASP A 100 -7.80 -0.68 -1.15
N SER A 101 -6.70 -0.02 -0.84
CA SER A 101 -6.36 1.33 -1.39
C SER A 101 -7.45 2.39 -1.17
N ARG A 102 -8.25 2.29 -0.10
CA ARG A 102 -9.44 3.14 0.14
C ARG A 102 -9.17 4.65 0.09
N ARG A 103 -7.95 5.09 0.45
CA ARG A 103 -7.58 6.51 0.38
C ARG A 103 -7.06 6.94 -0.99
N LEU A 104 -6.98 5.99 -1.94
CA LEU A 104 -6.44 6.19 -3.27
C LEU A 104 -7.25 5.39 -4.30
N PRO A 105 -8.53 5.74 -4.49
CA PRO A 105 -9.47 4.93 -5.27
C PRO A 105 -9.08 4.81 -6.75
N ALA A 106 -8.47 5.83 -7.36
CA ALA A 106 -8.04 5.79 -8.76
C ALA A 106 -7.06 4.65 -9.07
N TYR A 107 -6.29 4.20 -8.08
CA TYR A 107 -5.33 3.11 -8.20
C TYR A 107 -5.73 1.85 -7.43
N SER A 108 -6.96 1.78 -6.93
CA SER A 108 -7.47 0.53 -6.33
C SER A 108 -7.44 -0.66 -7.31
N PRO A 109 -7.65 -0.46 -8.64
CA PRO A 109 -7.53 -1.55 -9.61
C PRO A 109 -6.13 -2.16 -9.71
N CYS A 110 -5.07 -1.37 -9.66
CA CYS A 110 -3.70 -1.86 -9.77
C CYS A 110 -3.00 -2.09 -8.43
N GLY A 111 -3.62 -1.65 -7.33
CA GLY A 111 -3.00 -1.61 -6.00
C GLY A 111 -1.88 -0.56 -5.88
N LYS A 112 -1.66 -0.08 -4.67
CA LYS A 112 -0.72 1.02 -4.40
C LYS A 112 0.71 0.75 -4.85
N ILE A 113 1.16 -0.48 -4.72
CA ILE A 113 2.55 -0.83 -5.03
C ILE A 113 2.89 -0.68 -6.52
N PHE A 114 1.90 -0.74 -7.41
CA PHE A 114 2.08 -0.57 -8.85
C PHE A 114 1.58 0.80 -9.37
N ILE A 115 1.49 1.80 -8.49
CA ILE A 115 1.23 3.18 -8.91
C ILE A 115 2.36 3.64 -9.83
N PRO A 116 2.06 4.13 -11.05
CA PRO A 116 3.06 4.77 -11.88
C PRO A 116 3.63 6.01 -11.19
N LEU A 117 4.94 6.15 -11.20
CA LEU A 117 5.63 7.29 -10.58
C LEU A 117 6.24 8.21 -11.64
N PRO A 118 6.31 9.52 -11.35
CA PRO A 118 6.98 10.47 -12.23
C PRO A 118 8.49 10.19 -12.29
N GLY A 119 9.11 10.59 -13.39
CA GLY A 119 10.54 10.47 -13.64
C GLY A 119 10.86 9.60 -14.84
N ASP A 120 12.09 9.68 -15.32
CA ASP A 120 12.56 8.92 -16.46
C ASP A 120 12.69 7.44 -16.11
N SER A 121 12.19 6.58 -16.98
CA SER A 121 12.36 5.14 -16.91
C SER A 121 12.85 4.57 -18.23
N ARG A 122 13.86 3.70 -18.16
CA ARG A 122 14.31 2.92 -19.32
C ARG A 122 13.46 1.68 -19.56
N SER A 123 12.65 1.29 -18.58
CA SER A 123 11.73 0.16 -18.68
C SER A 123 10.63 0.44 -19.70
N ALA A 124 10.28 -0.59 -20.48
CA ALA A 124 9.07 -0.56 -21.30
C ALA A 124 7.78 -0.45 -20.47
N LEU A 125 7.85 -0.84 -19.21
CA LEU A 125 6.72 -0.81 -18.26
C LEU A 125 6.61 0.52 -17.48
N GLY A 126 7.58 1.45 -17.68
CA GLY A 126 7.69 2.69 -16.91
C GLY A 126 8.31 2.46 -15.53
N SER A 127 8.11 3.41 -14.63
CA SER A 127 8.54 3.29 -13.23
C SER A 127 7.31 3.27 -12.33
N THR A 128 7.21 2.27 -11.48
CA THR A 128 6.17 2.20 -10.45
C THR A 128 6.78 2.27 -9.06
N LEU A 129 5.95 2.40 -8.03
CA LEU A 129 6.43 2.33 -6.65
C LEU A 129 7.14 1.00 -6.40
N PHE A 130 6.63 -0.12 -6.95
CA PHE A 130 7.30 -1.43 -6.88
C PHE A 130 8.73 -1.37 -7.43
N ASP A 131 8.94 -0.79 -8.60
CA ASP A 131 10.25 -0.78 -9.25
C ASP A 131 11.29 0.00 -8.44
N ARG A 132 10.86 1.12 -7.83
CA ARG A 132 11.71 1.92 -6.94
C ARG A 132 12.04 1.16 -5.65
N LEU A 133 11.05 0.51 -5.04
CA LEU A 133 11.24 -0.30 -3.82
C LEU A 133 12.07 -1.55 -4.09
N ALA A 134 11.79 -2.27 -5.18
CA ALA A 134 12.52 -3.47 -5.55
C ALA A 134 14.01 -3.18 -5.77
N ALA A 135 14.35 -2.06 -6.41
CA ALA A 135 15.74 -1.66 -6.59
C ALA A 135 16.50 -1.49 -5.26
N ALA A 136 15.86 -0.88 -4.25
CA ALA A 136 16.44 -0.70 -2.92
C ALA A 136 16.50 -2.02 -2.13
N PHE A 137 15.41 -2.78 -2.09
CA PHE A 137 15.32 -3.99 -1.26
C PHE A 137 16.13 -5.17 -1.81
N LEU A 138 16.17 -5.33 -3.12
CA LEU A 138 16.99 -6.37 -3.75
C LEU A 138 18.50 -6.08 -3.65
N GLY A 139 18.86 -4.80 -3.42
CA GLY A 139 20.24 -4.38 -3.12
C GLY A 139 20.68 -4.60 -1.68
N LEU A 140 19.78 -5.02 -0.77
CA LEU A 140 20.13 -5.27 0.63
C LEU A 140 21.19 -6.38 0.75
N PRO A 141 22.11 -6.29 1.73
CA PRO A 141 23.12 -7.32 1.94
C PRO A 141 22.50 -8.63 2.44
N ALA A 142 23.18 -9.74 2.19
CA ALA A 142 22.84 -11.02 2.80
C ALA A 142 23.06 -10.98 4.32
N GLY A 143 22.27 -11.76 5.05
CA GLY A 143 22.51 -12.04 6.47
C GLY A 143 23.77 -12.88 6.71
N ALA A 144 23.99 -13.31 7.95
CA ALA A 144 25.13 -14.13 8.30
C ALA A 144 25.11 -15.47 7.53
N PRO A 145 26.27 -15.97 7.06
CA PRO A 145 26.36 -17.24 6.32
C PRO A 145 25.70 -18.39 7.09
N GLY A 146 24.80 -19.13 6.42
CA GLY A 146 24.12 -20.29 7.01
C GLY A 146 22.99 -19.96 7.99
N ALA A 147 22.70 -18.68 8.22
CA ALA A 147 21.59 -18.25 9.08
C ALA A 147 20.26 -18.16 8.33
N GLY A 148 20.28 -18.08 6.99
CA GLY A 148 19.13 -17.70 6.18
C GLY A 148 18.74 -16.23 6.36
N GLN A 149 17.78 -15.78 5.58
CA GLN A 149 17.29 -14.39 5.69
C GLN A 149 15.85 -14.27 5.20
N VAL A 150 14.98 -13.72 6.03
CA VAL A 150 13.63 -13.31 5.64
C VAL A 150 13.53 -11.80 5.87
N VAL A 151 13.51 -11.04 4.79
CA VAL A 151 13.28 -9.58 4.86
C VAL A 151 11.81 -9.30 4.66
N ILE A 152 11.22 -8.58 5.60
CA ILE A 152 9.85 -8.07 5.52
C ILE A 152 9.94 -6.57 5.32
N ALA A 153 9.30 -6.05 4.27
CA ALA A 153 9.37 -4.65 3.91
C ALA A 153 7.98 -4.08 3.62
N SER A 154 7.75 -2.80 3.98
CA SER A 154 6.54 -2.07 3.63
C SER A 154 6.53 -1.71 2.14
N GLY A 155 5.39 -1.88 1.47
CA GLY A 155 5.17 -1.55 0.06
C GLY A 155 4.21 -0.38 -0.16
N ASP A 156 3.84 0.37 0.89
CA ASP A 156 2.89 1.49 0.78
C ASP A 156 3.54 2.88 0.85
N ALA A 157 4.84 2.93 1.07
CA ALA A 157 5.65 4.14 1.05
C ALA A 157 6.95 3.89 0.29
N LEU A 158 7.43 4.89 -0.45
CA LEU A 158 8.77 4.86 -1.02
C LEU A 158 9.78 5.14 0.10
N ILE A 159 10.55 4.12 0.44
CA ILE A 159 11.62 4.20 1.43
C ILE A 159 12.93 4.42 0.67
N ARG A 160 13.65 5.46 0.99
CA ARG A 160 14.94 5.81 0.38
C ARG A 160 16.06 5.67 1.40
N PHE A 161 17.01 4.83 1.11
CA PHE A 161 18.23 4.63 1.89
C PHE A 161 19.33 4.08 0.97
N ASP A 162 20.57 4.13 1.42
CA ASP A 162 21.68 3.45 0.72
C ASP A 162 21.76 1.97 1.17
N PRO A 163 21.41 1.00 0.32
CA PRO A 163 21.52 -0.41 0.67
C PRO A 163 22.95 -0.84 1.06
N ALA A 164 23.98 -0.16 0.54
CA ALA A 164 25.38 -0.47 0.86
C ALA A 164 25.74 -0.07 2.30
N ALA A 165 25.00 0.85 2.92
CA ALA A 165 25.17 1.23 4.32
C ALA A 165 24.53 0.21 5.29
N VAL A 166 23.66 -0.67 4.80
CA VAL A 166 22.91 -1.62 5.64
C VAL A 166 23.79 -2.81 6.04
N ARG A 167 23.60 -3.27 7.28
CA ARG A 167 24.22 -4.50 7.83
C ARG A 167 23.17 -5.28 8.63
N PHE A 168 23.20 -6.58 8.50
CA PHE A 168 22.32 -7.48 9.27
C PHE A 168 23.18 -8.39 10.14
N PRO A 169 23.60 -7.92 11.32
CA PRO A 169 24.29 -8.77 12.28
C PRO A 169 23.31 -9.83 12.82
N ALA A 170 23.70 -11.09 12.76
CA ALA A 170 22.94 -12.14 13.42
C ALA A 170 23.32 -12.18 14.93
N PRO A 171 22.47 -12.80 15.78
CA PRO A 171 21.24 -13.53 15.52
C PRO A 171 19.96 -12.69 15.69
N GLY A 172 18.85 -13.26 15.26
CA GLY A 172 17.50 -12.73 15.54
C GLY A 172 16.97 -11.81 14.45
N ILE A 173 16.44 -10.67 14.86
CA ILE A 173 15.83 -9.67 13.99
C ILE A 173 16.68 -8.41 13.98
N THR A 174 16.97 -7.88 12.80
CA THR A 174 17.52 -6.53 12.64
C THR A 174 16.52 -5.68 11.86
N ALA A 175 16.01 -4.63 12.49
CA ALA A 175 15.16 -3.64 11.86
C ALA A 175 15.98 -2.45 11.36
N LEU A 176 15.48 -1.73 10.36
CA LEU A 176 16.02 -0.44 9.94
C LEU A 176 15.22 0.68 10.59
N GLY A 177 15.91 1.65 11.16
CA GLY A 177 15.33 2.82 11.78
C GLY A 177 15.83 4.11 11.16
N ALA A 178 15.04 5.16 11.25
CA ALA A 178 15.40 6.50 10.80
C ALA A 178 15.27 7.51 11.94
N PRO A 179 16.17 8.50 12.06
CA PRO A 179 16.00 9.58 13.02
C PRO A 179 14.84 10.48 12.58
N ALA A 180 13.87 10.72 13.46
CA ALA A 180 12.69 11.54 13.20
C ALA A 180 12.35 12.46 14.37
N SER A 181 11.52 13.47 14.14
CA SER A 181 10.92 14.21 15.24
C SER A 181 9.91 13.35 15.99
N PRO A 182 9.74 13.53 17.32
CA PRO A 182 8.74 12.78 18.07
C PRO A 182 7.31 12.92 17.53
N ALA A 183 6.96 14.09 17.00
CA ALA A 183 5.65 14.35 16.40
C ALA A 183 5.41 13.56 15.10
N GLU A 184 6.44 13.40 14.28
CA GLU A 184 6.40 12.57 13.08
C GLU A 184 6.29 11.08 13.46
N ALA A 185 7.14 10.63 14.36
CA ALA A 185 7.22 9.25 14.82
C ALA A 185 5.94 8.78 15.53
N ALA A 186 5.14 9.68 16.10
CA ALA A 186 3.85 9.34 16.73
C ALA A 186 2.86 8.63 15.79
N ARG A 187 3.09 8.66 14.49
CA ARG A 187 2.26 7.97 13.48
C ARG A 187 2.80 6.60 13.05
N HIS A 188 3.98 6.25 13.53
CA HIS A 188 4.74 5.06 13.14
C HIS A 188 5.13 4.20 14.34
N GLY A 189 5.83 3.09 14.10
CA GLY A 189 6.55 2.38 15.13
C GLY A 189 7.77 3.17 15.59
N VAL A 190 8.15 3.02 16.85
CA VAL A 190 9.29 3.68 17.46
C VAL A 190 10.14 2.66 18.22
N PHE A 191 11.44 2.64 17.93
CA PHE A 191 12.40 1.85 18.68
C PHE A 191 12.99 2.64 19.84
N CYS A 192 13.20 1.98 20.97
CA CYS A 192 13.99 2.47 22.11
C CYS A 192 15.31 1.69 22.14
N PRO A 193 16.36 2.10 21.40
CA PRO A 193 17.60 1.34 21.33
C PRO A 193 18.51 1.60 22.54
N ASN A 194 19.35 0.59 22.84
CA ASN A 194 20.57 0.73 23.62
C ASN A 194 21.73 1.23 22.73
N ALA A 195 22.84 1.58 23.35
CA ALA A 195 24.04 2.05 22.63
C ALA A 195 24.64 0.98 21.66
N ASP A 196 24.42 -0.31 21.93
CA ASP A 196 24.87 -1.43 21.09
C ASP A 196 23.89 -1.77 19.96
N GLY A 197 22.78 -1.02 19.82
CA GLY A 197 21.75 -1.25 18.83
C GLY A 197 20.71 -2.30 19.21
N SER A 198 20.86 -2.99 20.35
CA SER A 198 19.78 -3.84 20.87
C SER A 198 18.58 -2.99 21.29
N VAL A 199 17.36 -3.48 21.06
CA VAL A 199 16.13 -2.74 21.35
C VAL A 199 15.61 -3.10 22.73
N ARG A 200 15.43 -2.10 23.59
CA ARG A 200 14.80 -2.25 24.90
C ARG A 200 13.29 -2.44 24.80
N LEU A 201 12.65 -1.56 24.03
CA LEU A 201 11.20 -1.57 23.80
C LEU A 201 10.90 -1.19 22.35
N TYR A 202 9.82 -1.73 21.80
CA TYR A 202 9.17 -1.27 20.59
C TYR A 202 7.80 -0.67 20.93
N LEU A 203 7.53 0.54 20.45
CA LEU A 203 6.30 1.27 20.72
C LEU A 203 5.50 1.42 19.42
N GLN A 204 4.22 1.07 19.45
CA GLN A 204 3.34 1.19 18.28
C GLN A 204 2.53 2.48 18.34
N LYS A 205 2.85 3.42 17.45
CA LYS A 205 2.20 4.75 17.32
C LYS A 205 2.09 5.49 18.65
N PRO A 206 3.21 5.62 19.39
CA PRO A 206 3.21 6.29 20.68
C PRO A 206 3.03 7.80 20.49
N ASP A 207 2.19 8.45 21.28
CA ASP A 207 2.22 9.89 21.36
C ASP A 207 3.56 10.40 21.95
N VAL A 208 3.79 11.70 21.90
CA VAL A 208 5.06 12.30 22.37
C VAL A 208 5.28 12.05 23.87
N CYS A 209 4.21 11.99 24.66
CA CYS A 209 4.29 11.69 26.10
C CYS A 209 4.78 10.27 26.35
N ALA A 210 4.17 9.29 25.67
CA ALA A 210 4.58 7.88 25.76
C ALA A 210 6.02 7.65 25.25
N GLN A 211 6.45 8.37 24.21
CA GLN A 211 7.85 8.32 23.76
C GLN A 211 8.83 8.84 24.83
N ASN A 212 8.47 9.93 25.50
CA ASN A 212 9.29 10.49 26.56
C ASN A 212 9.34 9.58 27.80
N GLU A 213 8.20 9.03 28.23
CA GLU A 213 8.10 8.09 29.35
C GLU A 213 8.92 6.82 29.13
N ALA A 214 8.94 6.30 27.89
CA ALA A 214 9.75 5.16 27.50
C ALA A 214 11.23 5.48 27.27
N GLY A 215 11.63 6.74 27.38
CA GLY A 215 12.99 7.17 27.08
C GLY A 215 13.39 6.95 25.60
N ALA A 216 12.43 7.07 24.67
CA ALA A 216 12.67 6.93 23.24
C ALA A 216 13.26 8.17 22.61
N ILE A 217 13.15 9.33 23.26
CA ILE A 217 13.65 10.61 22.76
C ILE A 217 15.11 10.76 23.19
N GLY A 218 16.02 10.83 22.21
CA GLY A 218 17.45 11.01 22.46
C GLY A 218 17.82 12.41 22.94
N LEU A 219 19.08 12.60 23.33
CA LEU A 219 19.60 13.88 23.79
C LEU A 219 19.55 14.97 22.71
N ASP A 220 19.52 14.57 21.44
CA ASP A 220 19.36 15.45 20.28
C ASP A 220 17.90 15.85 20.01
N GLY A 221 16.96 15.41 20.85
CA GLY A 221 15.52 15.64 20.69
C GLY A 221 14.85 14.79 19.61
N ARG A 222 15.54 13.81 19.05
CA ARG A 222 15.02 12.90 18.01
C ARG A 222 14.70 11.54 18.60
N THR A 223 13.88 10.79 17.87
CA THR A 223 13.52 9.40 18.17
C THR A 223 13.84 8.51 16.96
N VAL A 224 13.94 7.20 17.18
CA VAL A 224 14.21 6.22 16.12
C VAL A 224 12.89 5.66 15.59
N LEU A 225 12.47 6.17 14.45
CA LEU A 225 11.27 5.75 13.72
C LEU A 225 11.54 4.43 12.99
N ASP A 226 10.58 3.52 13.01
CA ASP A 226 10.61 2.27 12.24
C ASP A 226 10.49 2.57 10.74
N ALA A 227 11.54 2.20 9.98
CA ALA A 227 11.57 2.38 8.53
C ALA A 227 10.73 1.35 7.77
N GLY A 228 10.07 0.42 8.46
CA GLY A 228 9.24 -0.61 7.82
C GLY A 228 10.04 -1.67 7.07
N VAL A 229 11.29 -1.90 7.44
CA VAL A 229 12.15 -2.97 6.89
C VAL A 229 12.78 -3.74 8.03
N MET A 230 12.52 -5.04 8.09
CA MET A 230 13.03 -5.95 9.13
C MET A 230 13.61 -7.22 8.49
N SER A 231 14.81 -7.60 8.88
CA SER A 231 15.46 -8.83 8.48
C SER A 231 15.46 -9.82 9.64
N PHE A 232 14.82 -10.95 9.44
CA PHE A 232 14.80 -12.09 10.36
C PHE A 232 15.82 -13.11 9.88
N ASP A 233 16.60 -13.69 10.78
CA ASP A 233 17.29 -14.93 10.45
C ASP A 233 16.31 -16.12 10.39
N GLY A 234 16.75 -17.26 9.85
CA GLY A 234 15.90 -18.44 9.67
C GLY A 234 15.34 -18.99 10.99
N SER A 235 16.09 -18.85 12.11
CA SER A 235 15.66 -19.30 13.43
C SER A 235 14.57 -18.38 14.00
N ALA A 236 14.71 -17.06 13.86
CA ALA A 236 13.70 -16.09 14.26
C ALA A 236 12.41 -16.25 13.44
N ALA A 237 12.54 -16.47 12.12
CA ALA A 237 11.38 -16.73 11.25
C ALA A 237 10.68 -18.06 11.61
N ALA A 238 11.42 -19.10 11.95
CA ALA A 238 10.85 -20.38 12.42
C ALA A 238 10.14 -20.22 13.76
N ARG A 239 10.68 -19.43 14.69
CA ARG A 239 10.02 -19.10 15.96
C ARG A 239 8.74 -18.31 15.75
N LEU A 240 8.73 -17.34 14.84
CA LEU A 240 7.52 -16.61 14.44
C LEU A 240 6.44 -17.58 13.95
N LEU A 241 6.76 -18.49 13.06
CA LEU A 241 5.84 -19.52 12.60
C LEU A 241 5.32 -20.39 13.74
N ARG A 242 6.19 -20.77 14.69
CA ARG A 242 5.82 -21.60 15.85
C ARG A 242 4.80 -20.92 16.74
N ALA A 243 4.99 -19.64 17.05
CA ALA A 243 4.10 -18.86 17.91
C ALA A 243 2.64 -18.91 17.41
N PHE A 244 2.45 -18.99 16.09
CA PHE A 244 1.13 -18.96 15.47
C PHE A 244 0.63 -20.33 14.97
N ARG A 245 1.27 -21.45 15.31
CA ARG A 245 0.85 -22.80 14.88
C ARG A 245 -0.27 -23.41 15.72
N THR A 246 -0.50 -22.93 16.92
CA THR A 246 -1.56 -23.47 17.78
C THR A 246 -2.95 -23.21 17.17
N PRO A 247 -3.93 -24.13 17.34
CA PRO A 247 -5.28 -23.91 16.81
C PRO A 247 -5.90 -22.56 17.22
N PRO A 248 -5.82 -22.12 18.49
CA PRO A 248 -6.34 -20.80 18.88
C PRO A 248 -5.67 -19.63 18.14
N ALA A 249 -4.35 -19.70 17.93
CA ALA A 249 -3.63 -18.63 17.21
C ALA A 249 -4.00 -18.60 15.72
N ARG A 250 -4.20 -19.77 15.10
CA ARG A 250 -4.65 -19.86 13.70
C ARG A 250 -6.06 -19.30 13.52
N GLU A 251 -6.97 -19.63 14.42
CA GLU A 251 -8.33 -19.11 14.42
C GLU A 251 -8.33 -17.58 14.61
N ALA A 252 -7.48 -17.07 15.49
CA ALA A 252 -7.33 -15.64 15.73
C ALA A 252 -6.82 -14.89 14.50
N ILE A 253 -5.88 -15.47 13.70
CA ILE A 253 -5.45 -14.89 12.43
C ILE A 253 -6.64 -14.69 11.49
N LEU A 254 -7.48 -15.71 11.35
CA LEU A 254 -8.63 -15.69 10.44
C LEU A 254 -9.77 -14.78 10.91
N SER A 255 -9.95 -14.66 12.22
CA SER A 255 -11.09 -13.93 12.83
C SER A 255 -10.77 -12.47 13.10
N HIS A 256 -9.54 -12.16 13.52
CA HIS A 256 -9.15 -10.84 14.03
C HIS A 256 -8.02 -10.19 13.22
N GLY A 257 -7.26 -11.00 12.49
CA GLY A 257 -5.99 -10.58 11.89
C GLY A 257 -4.89 -10.39 12.93
N ILE A 258 -3.65 -10.52 12.50
CA ILE A 258 -2.44 -10.29 13.30
C ILE A 258 -1.63 -9.18 12.65
N ASP A 259 -1.37 -8.12 13.38
CA ASP A 259 -0.51 -7.03 12.94
C ASP A 259 0.94 -7.30 13.36
N LEU A 260 1.87 -7.24 12.41
CA LEU A 260 3.29 -7.51 12.67
C LEU A 260 3.86 -6.57 13.75
N TYR A 261 3.46 -5.32 13.69
CA TYR A 261 4.00 -4.29 14.59
C TYR A 261 3.40 -4.38 15.98
N ARG A 262 2.10 -4.62 16.09
CA ARG A 262 1.34 -4.63 17.33
C ARG A 262 1.50 -5.95 18.10
N GLU A 263 1.24 -7.09 17.46
CA GLU A 263 1.27 -8.39 18.12
C GLU A 263 2.66 -9.04 18.12
N VAL A 264 3.55 -8.70 17.17
CA VAL A 264 4.89 -9.29 17.14
C VAL A 264 5.92 -8.30 17.69
N CYS A 265 6.11 -7.13 17.09
CA CYS A 265 7.20 -6.24 17.49
C CYS A 265 7.07 -5.72 18.94
N CYS A 266 5.85 -5.45 19.42
CA CYS A 266 5.64 -5.04 20.82
C CYS A 266 5.96 -6.13 21.85
N ALA A 267 6.02 -7.42 21.43
CA ALA A 267 6.46 -8.51 22.31
C ALA A 267 7.99 -8.62 22.39
N LEU A 268 8.72 -7.98 21.49
CA LEU A 268 10.18 -8.00 21.41
C LEU A 268 10.79 -6.89 22.29
N GLY A 269 12.05 -7.04 22.59
CA GLY A 269 12.80 -6.05 23.35
C GLY A 269 13.21 -6.56 24.75
N THR A 270 14.39 -6.11 25.19
CA THR A 270 15.03 -6.64 26.40
C THR A 270 14.33 -6.21 27.69
N GLU A 271 13.54 -5.15 27.67
CA GLU A 271 12.75 -4.64 28.81
C GLU A 271 11.24 -4.88 28.65
N ALA A 272 10.82 -5.55 27.56
CA ALA A 272 9.41 -5.89 27.36
C ALA A 272 8.96 -6.88 28.44
N THR A 273 7.86 -6.56 29.12
CA THR A 273 7.21 -7.45 30.08
C THR A 273 5.83 -7.84 29.58
N LEU A 274 5.31 -9.00 30.02
CA LEU A 274 3.97 -9.43 29.63
C LEU A 274 2.91 -8.36 29.92
N ALA A 275 2.96 -7.73 31.08
CA ALA A 275 1.99 -6.70 31.47
C ALA A 275 2.08 -5.46 30.53
N HIS A 276 3.31 -5.02 30.19
CA HIS A 276 3.53 -3.92 29.25
C HIS A 276 3.04 -4.30 27.85
N TYR A 277 3.39 -5.48 27.36
CA TYR A 277 2.97 -5.99 26.06
C TYR A 277 1.43 -6.04 25.91
N VAL A 278 0.73 -6.66 26.87
CA VAL A 278 -0.74 -6.75 26.87
C VAL A 278 -1.37 -5.35 26.86
N LYS A 279 -0.88 -4.44 27.71
CA LYS A 279 -1.36 -3.06 27.77
C LYS A 279 -1.16 -2.33 26.42
N THR A 280 0.02 -2.45 25.84
CA THR A 280 0.38 -1.78 24.57
C THR A 280 -0.42 -2.35 23.40
N ALA A 281 -0.51 -3.69 23.29
CA ALA A 281 -1.27 -4.35 22.23
C ALA A 281 -2.76 -3.97 22.30
N ARG A 282 -3.36 -3.97 23.49
CA ARG A 282 -4.76 -3.54 23.72
C ARG A 282 -4.95 -2.06 23.37
N GLY A 283 -4.08 -1.19 23.86
CA GLY A 283 -4.11 0.25 23.60
C GLY A 283 -3.97 0.58 22.11
N SER A 284 -3.28 -0.27 21.36
CA SER A 284 -3.12 -0.16 19.90
C SER A 284 -4.22 -0.87 19.10
N GLY A 285 -5.28 -1.38 19.77
CA GLY A 285 -6.46 -1.96 19.13
C GLY A 285 -6.39 -3.47 18.89
N SER A 286 -5.56 -4.23 19.60
CA SER A 286 -5.62 -5.69 19.58
C SER A 286 -6.93 -6.20 20.17
N THR A 287 -7.57 -7.12 19.46
CA THR A 287 -8.80 -7.80 19.91
C THR A 287 -8.55 -9.23 20.39
N LEU A 288 -7.28 -9.67 20.39
CA LEU A 288 -6.90 -11.00 20.88
C LEU A 288 -7.17 -11.14 22.38
N ASP A 289 -7.53 -12.33 22.84
CA ASP A 289 -7.66 -12.58 24.27
C ASP A 289 -6.30 -12.54 24.99
N GLU A 290 -6.34 -12.38 26.31
CA GLU A 290 -5.12 -12.21 27.11
C GLU A 290 -4.29 -13.50 27.20
N ALA A 291 -4.94 -14.66 27.18
CA ALA A 291 -4.26 -15.95 27.24
C ALA A 291 -3.45 -16.18 25.95
N LEU A 292 -4.02 -15.80 24.79
CA LEU A 292 -3.32 -15.87 23.51
C LEU A 292 -2.17 -14.86 23.46
N LEU A 293 -2.37 -13.62 23.90
CA LEU A 293 -1.29 -12.63 23.99
C LEU A 293 -0.16 -13.12 24.91
N ALA A 294 -0.48 -13.75 26.05
CA ALA A 294 0.53 -14.31 26.93
C ALA A 294 1.31 -15.47 26.26
N SER A 295 0.63 -16.33 25.51
CA SER A 295 1.26 -17.41 24.76
C SER A 295 2.20 -16.86 23.68
N LEU A 296 1.76 -15.84 22.92
CA LEU A 296 2.58 -15.17 21.90
C LEU A 296 3.82 -14.52 22.53
N PHE A 297 3.64 -13.81 23.65
CA PHE A 297 4.75 -13.19 24.37
C PHE A 297 5.80 -14.21 24.80
N ALA A 298 5.39 -15.35 25.37
CA ALA A 298 6.32 -16.40 25.82
C ALA A 298 7.22 -16.94 24.69
N GLU A 299 6.69 -17.04 23.48
CA GLU A 299 7.44 -17.50 22.31
C GLU A 299 8.28 -16.42 21.66
N LEU A 300 7.75 -15.20 21.51
CA LEU A 300 8.37 -14.11 20.75
C LEU A 300 9.40 -13.33 21.55
N HIS A 301 9.17 -13.10 22.84
CA HIS A 301 10.03 -12.28 23.70
C HIS A 301 11.50 -12.73 23.74
N GLN A 302 11.76 -14.00 23.47
CA GLN A 302 13.12 -14.55 23.44
C GLN A 302 13.87 -14.29 22.13
N ILE A 303 13.24 -13.69 21.11
CA ILE A 303 13.89 -13.37 19.84
C ILE A 303 14.64 -12.05 20.02
N PRO A 304 15.97 -12.03 19.83
CA PRO A 304 16.73 -10.79 19.90
C PRO A 304 16.27 -9.80 18.83
N LEU A 305 16.06 -8.54 19.20
CA LEU A 305 15.72 -7.45 18.29
C LEU A 305 16.81 -6.38 18.35
N HIS A 306 17.36 -6.04 17.21
CA HIS A 306 18.30 -4.93 17.00
C HIS A 306 17.69 -3.92 16.02
N VAL A 307 18.14 -2.67 16.12
CA VAL A 307 17.83 -1.63 15.14
C VAL A 307 19.13 -1.02 14.62
N GLN A 308 19.25 -0.97 13.31
CA GLN A 308 20.27 -0.14 12.67
C GLN A 308 19.62 1.19 12.26
N VAL A 309 20.12 2.28 12.85
CA VAL A 309 19.70 3.63 12.48
C VAL A 309 20.44 4.05 11.22
N LEU A 310 19.70 4.50 10.22
CA LEU A 310 20.22 4.95 8.94
C LEU A 310 20.10 6.48 8.84
N ASP A 311 21.22 7.17 8.81
CA ASP A 311 21.25 8.59 8.49
C ASP A 311 20.87 8.80 7.01
N GLY A 312 20.00 9.77 6.74
CA GLY A 312 19.53 10.04 5.38
C GLY A 312 18.45 9.10 4.85
N CYS A 313 17.86 8.26 5.70
CA CYS A 313 16.65 7.53 5.34
C CYS A 313 15.46 8.50 5.21
N GLY A 314 14.77 8.44 4.07
CA GLY A 314 13.62 9.29 3.77
C GLY A 314 12.40 8.47 3.38
N PHE A 315 11.21 9.07 3.56
CA PHE A 315 9.93 8.45 3.24
C PHE A 315 9.10 9.36 2.36
N LEU A 316 8.55 8.80 1.28
CA LEU A 316 7.52 9.45 0.48
C LEU A 316 6.29 8.57 0.48
N HIS A 317 5.21 9.08 1.03
CA HIS A 317 3.96 8.35 1.12
C HIS A 317 3.07 8.61 -0.09
N PHE A 318 2.70 7.56 -0.82
CA PHE A 318 1.71 7.58 -1.90
C PHE A 318 0.40 6.93 -1.43
N GLY A 319 -0.01 7.24 -0.21
CA GLY A 319 -1.11 6.55 0.48
C GLY A 319 -2.51 7.15 0.25
N SER A 320 -2.62 8.36 -0.32
CA SER A 320 -3.90 9.05 -0.59
C SER A 320 -3.82 9.86 -1.88
N THR A 321 -4.99 10.25 -2.41
CA THR A 321 -5.08 11.05 -3.65
C THR A 321 -4.29 12.36 -3.55
N SER A 322 -4.37 13.07 -2.43
CA SER A 322 -3.61 14.31 -2.22
C SER A 322 -2.10 14.08 -2.15
N GLN A 323 -1.67 12.95 -1.60
CA GLN A 323 -0.25 12.60 -1.51
C GLN A 323 0.38 12.25 -2.87
N LEU A 324 -0.40 11.88 -3.89
CA LEU A 324 0.14 11.71 -5.25
C LEU A 324 0.86 12.97 -5.72
N ILE A 325 0.24 14.12 -5.50
CA ILE A 325 0.78 15.41 -5.94
C ILE A 325 1.99 15.79 -5.09
N SER A 326 1.82 15.88 -3.77
CA SER A 326 2.89 16.34 -2.87
C SER A 326 4.12 15.42 -2.91
N SER A 327 3.92 14.11 -2.76
CA SER A 327 5.02 13.16 -2.79
C SER A 327 5.63 12.99 -4.18
N GLY A 328 4.80 13.15 -5.24
CA GLY A 328 5.29 13.14 -6.62
C GLY A 328 6.21 14.32 -6.93
N LEU A 329 5.85 15.53 -6.50
CA LEU A 329 6.70 16.73 -6.65
C LEU A 329 7.98 16.60 -5.83
N GLU A 330 7.90 16.11 -4.61
CA GLU A 330 9.06 15.86 -3.77
C GLU A 330 9.98 14.79 -4.37
N LEU A 331 9.42 13.71 -4.94
CA LEU A 331 10.20 12.68 -5.63
C LEU A 331 10.99 13.28 -6.80
N VAL A 332 10.34 14.10 -7.64
CA VAL A 332 10.99 14.76 -8.77
C VAL A 332 12.09 15.71 -8.29
N ALA A 333 11.81 16.51 -7.25
CA ALA A 333 12.81 17.40 -6.66
C ALA A 333 14.04 16.65 -6.14
N GLN A 334 13.83 15.54 -5.46
CA GLN A 334 14.90 14.69 -4.94
C GLN A 334 15.71 14.01 -6.06
N ASP A 335 15.05 13.51 -7.11
CA ASP A 335 15.70 12.85 -8.25
C ASP A 335 16.53 13.85 -9.08
N GLN A 336 16.09 15.10 -9.18
CA GLN A 336 16.78 16.18 -9.91
C GLN A 336 17.80 16.94 -9.04
N GLY A 337 17.76 16.81 -7.72
CA GLY A 337 18.56 17.58 -6.78
C GLY A 337 18.19 19.08 -6.74
N ALA A 338 17.04 19.47 -7.27
CA ALA A 338 16.53 20.83 -7.34
C ALA A 338 14.99 20.83 -7.39
N PRO A 339 14.33 21.94 -6.99
CA PRO A 339 12.89 22.08 -7.19
C PRO A 339 12.50 21.84 -8.66
N PRO A 340 11.39 21.13 -8.94
CA PRO A 340 10.99 20.86 -10.31
C PRO A 340 10.64 22.16 -11.06
N ALA A 341 11.02 22.24 -12.34
CA ALA A 341 10.73 23.38 -13.19
C ALA A 341 9.23 23.61 -13.44
N THR A 342 8.43 22.57 -13.27
CA THR A 342 6.97 22.60 -13.37
C THR A 342 6.35 21.79 -12.24
N THR A 343 5.15 22.18 -11.81
CA THR A 343 4.33 21.42 -10.85
C THR A 343 3.30 20.52 -11.55
N ILE A 344 3.44 20.30 -12.87
CA ILE A 344 2.64 19.36 -13.66
C ILE A 344 3.36 18.01 -13.66
N LEU A 345 2.76 17.01 -13.00
CA LEU A 345 3.23 15.63 -13.03
C LEU A 345 2.46 14.88 -14.13
N ALA A 346 3.07 14.81 -15.31
CA ALA A 346 2.53 14.13 -16.47
C ALA A 346 3.22 12.76 -16.63
N ILE A 347 2.46 11.66 -16.49
CA ILE A 347 2.99 10.30 -16.43
C ILE A 347 2.26 9.43 -17.46
N ASP A 348 3.00 8.75 -18.32
CA ASP A 348 2.44 7.79 -19.28
C ASP A 348 1.27 8.34 -20.12
N ASN A 349 1.36 9.59 -20.58
CA ASN A 349 0.34 10.22 -21.41
C ASN A 349 0.76 10.23 -22.88
N ASP A 350 -0.23 10.12 -23.77
CA ASP A 350 -0.07 10.36 -25.20
C ASP A 350 -0.66 11.74 -25.54
N VAL A 351 0.23 12.72 -25.74
CA VAL A 351 -0.12 14.12 -25.98
C VAL A 351 0.17 14.48 -27.43
N GLN A 352 -0.86 14.80 -28.22
CA GLN A 352 -0.72 15.27 -29.60
C GLN A 352 -0.55 16.80 -29.69
N ALA A 353 -0.22 17.29 -30.88
CA ALA A 353 0.11 18.69 -31.11
C ALA A 353 -0.98 19.69 -30.66
N ASN A 354 -2.25 19.30 -30.71
CA ASN A 354 -3.39 20.12 -30.25
C ASN A 354 -3.75 19.85 -28.78
N GLY A 355 -3.10 18.84 -28.17
CA GLY A 355 -3.27 18.52 -26.75
C GLY A 355 -2.32 19.35 -25.90
N GLY A 356 -2.60 19.40 -24.61
CA GLY A 356 -1.74 20.07 -23.64
C GLY A 356 -2.34 19.99 -22.26
N ILE A 357 -1.50 20.15 -21.24
CA ILE A 357 -1.93 20.24 -19.85
C ILE A 357 -1.59 21.64 -19.37
N ASP A 358 -2.60 22.38 -18.96
CA ASP A 358 -2.43 23.67 -18.28
C ASP A 358 -2.92 23.53 -16.84
N GLY A 359 -2.07 23.89 -15.88
CA GLY A 359 -2.40 23.78 -14.46
C GLY A 359 -1.19 23.89 -13.55
N ARG A 360 -1.47 23.78 -12.25
CA ARG A 360 -0.44 23.79 -11.21
C ARG A 360 -0.73 22.74 -10.14
N GLU A 361 0.33 22.11 -9.64
CA GLU A 361 0.20 21.05 -8.62
C GLU A 361 -0.79 19.96 -9.08
N VAL A 362 -0.54 19.38 -10.27
CA VAL A 362 -1.46 18.44 -10.88
C VAL A 362 -0.78 17.10 -11.17
N TRP A 363 -1.56 16.04 -11.09
CA TRP A 363 -1.19 14.68 -11.45
C TRP A 363 -2.06 14.22 -12.61
N VAL A 364 -1.45 13.99 -13.78
CA VAL A 364 -2.14 13.52 -15.00
C VAL A 364 -1.46 12.25 -15.47
N GLU A 365 -2.18 11.13 -15.45
CA GLU A 365 -1.60 9.82 -15.71
C GLU A 365 -2.46 8.95 -16.62
N GLY A 366 -1.85 8.27 -17.58
CA GLY A 366 -2.52 7.30 -18.43
C GLY A 366 -3.56 7.89 -19.38
N CYS A 367 -3.40 9.14 -19.81
CA CYS A 367 -4.38 9.90 -20.59
C CYS A 367 -3.98 10.01 -22.07
N ARG A 368 -4.98 10.08 -22.97
CA ARG A 368 -4.82 10.53 -24.36
C ARG A 368 -5.31 11.95 -24.48
N LEU A 369 -4.41 12.88 -24.83
CA LEU A 369 -4.73 14.30 -24.95
C LEU A 369 -4.68 14.72 -26.41
N ARG A 370 -5.84 14.90 -27.03
CA ARG A 370 -6.03 15.39 -28.40
C ARG A 370 -6.52 16.83 -28.46
N ALA A 371 -6.93 17.34 -27.30
CA ALA A 371 -7.40 18.69 -27.06
C ALA A 371 -6.87 19.20 -25.72
N PRO A 372 -6.90 20.52 -25.45
CA PRO A 372 -6.41 21.11 -24.21
C PRO A 372 -7.13 20.58 -22.97
N LEU A 373 -6.37 20.32 -21.91
CA LEU A 373 -6.83 19.97 -20.57
C LEU A 373 -6.44 21.10 -19.61
N GLY A 374 -7.43 21.92 -19.22
CA GLY A 374 -7.29 22.99 -18.24
C GLY A 374 -7.60 22.51 -16.82
N LEU A 375 -6.66 22.69 -15.91
CA LEU A 375 -6.74 22.23 -14.52
C LEU A 375 -6.50 23.41 -13.59
N ARG A 376 -7.50 23.75 -12.77
CA ARG A 376 -7.46 24.98 -11.95
C ARG A 376 -6.56 24.88 -10.72
N GLY A 377 -6.01 23.72 -10.44
CA GLY A 377 -5.03 23.47 -9.38
C GLY A 377 -5.40 22.28 -8.49
N ARG A 378 -4.37 21.59 -7.99
CA ARG A 378 -4.49 20.40 -7.16
C ARG A 378 -5.43 19.34 -7.76
N ASN A 379 -5.26 19.06 -9.06
CA ASN A 379 -6.11 18.11 -9.76
C ASN A 379 -5.40 16.76 -9.93
N VAL A 380 -6.19 15.69 -9.93
CA VAL A 380 -5.76 14.34 -10.28
C VAL A 380 -6.62 13.83 -11.44
N VAL A 381 -5.98 13.44 -12.56
CA VAL A 381 -6.66 12.93 -13.74
C VAL A 381 -6.00 11.62 -14.15
N VAL A 382 -6.76 10.52 -14.16
CA VAL A 382 -6.22 9.17 -14.41
C VAL A 382 -7.05 8.43 -15.45
N GLY A 383 -6.38 7.99 -16.52
CA GLY A 383 -6.98 7.13 -17.53
C GLY A 383 -8.01 7.81 -18.44
N VAL A 384 -8.01 9.12 -18.59
CA VAL A 384 -9.01 9.90 -19.33
C VAL A 384 -8.56 10.18 -20.76
N ASP A 385 -9.47 10.03 -21.75
CA ASP A 385 -9.26 10.44 -23.13
C ASP A 385 -9.94 11.81 -23.39
N VAL A 386 -9.13 12.81 -23.73
CA VAL A 386 -9.58 14.20 -23.96
C VAL A 386 -9.51 14.48 -25.47
N PHE A 387 -10.66 14.34 -26.16
CA PHE A 387 -10.79 14.62 -27.60
C PHE A 387 -11.29 16.04 -27.89
N ASP A 388 -11.99 16.65 -26.94
CA ASP A 388 -12.47 18.04 -26.96
C ASP A 388 -11.93 18.78 -25.73
N PRO A 389 -11.80 20.11 -25.76
CA PRO A 389 -11.33 20.87 -24.60
C PRO A 389 -12.07 20.51 -23.32
N LEU A 390 -11.31 20.31 -22.24
CA LEU A 390 -11.82 19.92 -20.93
C LEU A 390 -11.26 20.85 -19.86
N GLU A 391 -12.15 21.45 -19.08
CA GLU A 391 -11.81 22.24 -17.92
C GLU A 391 -12.30 21.52 -16.65
N LEU A 392 -11.43 21.37 -15.65
CA LEU A 392 -11.79 20.83 -14.34
C LEU A 392 -11.62 21.90 -13.25
N PRO A 393 -12.56 21.98 -12.30
CA PRO A 393 -12.42 22.90 -11.18
C PRO A 393 -11.24 22.54 -10.28
N GLU A 394 -10.84 23.45 -9.41
CA GLU A 394 -9.79 23.20 -8.42
C GLU A 394 -10.15 22.00 -7.54
N VAL A 395 -9.14 21.21 -7.15
CA VAL A 395 -9.26 20.03 -6.26
C VAL A 395 -10.11 18.89 -6.84
N ALA A 396 -10.40 18.91 -8.15
CA ALA A 396 -11.13 17.81 -8.79
C ALA A 396 -10.22 16.59 -9.05
N CYS A 397 -10.77 15.41 -8.77
CA CYS A 397 -10.20 14.12 -9.14
C CYS A 397 -11.14 13.43 -10.12
N LEU A 398 -10.67 13.17 -11.34
CA LEU A 398 -11.39 12.44 -12.39
C LEU A 398 -10.59 11.20 -12.77
N ASP A 399 -11.16 10.03 -12.60
CA ASP A 399 -10.55 8.80 -13.10
C ASP A 399 -11.54 7.89 -13.82
N ILE A 400 -11.03 7.17 -14.83
CA ILE A 400 -11.78 6.21 -15.61
C ILE A 400 -11.06 4.87 -15.59
N SER A 401 -11.77 3.84 -15.19
CA SER A 401 -11.26 2.46 -15.14
C SER A 401 -12.16 1.54 -15.97
N SER A 402 -11.58 0.75 -16.88
CA SER A 402 -12.31 -0.31 -17.58
C SER A 402 -12.60 -1.49 -16.66
N GLY A 403 -13.69 -2.19 -16.88
CA GLY A 403 -14.04 -3.39 -16.12
C GLY A 403 -15.34 -4.01 -16.59
N LEU A 404 -15.94 -4.88 -15.74
CA LEU A 404 -17.17 -5.59 -16.05
C LEU A 404 -18.31 -5.14 -15.14
N ASP A 405 -19.47 -4.87 -15.73
CA ASP A 405 -20.69 -4.59 -14.97
C ASP A 405 -21.20 -5.85 -14.21
N ARG A 406 -22.31 -5.72 -13.47
CA ARG A 406 -22.91 -6.85 -12.74
C ARG A 406 -23.42 -7.98 -13.65
N LYS A 407 -23.55 -7.71 -14.96
CA LYS A 407 -23.99 -8.67 -15.99
C LYS A 407 -22.83 -9.28 -16.77
N GLY A 408 -21.58 -8.88 -16.45
CA GLY A 408 -20.37 -9.33 -17.15
C GLY A 408 -20.12 -8.62 -18.48
N CYS A 409 -20.72 -7.46 -18.72
CA CYS A 409 -20.48 -6.68 -19.91
C CYS A 409 -19.40 -5.63 -19.65
N GLU A 410 -18.58 -5.34 -20.67
CA GLU A 410 -17.54 -4.31 -20.60
C GLU A 410 -18.12 -2.92 -20.38
N VAL A 411 -17.54 -2.19 -19.43
CA VAL A 411 -17.91 -0.84 -19.07
C VAL A 411 -16.69 -0.02 -18.65
N CYS A 412 -16.85 1.30 -18.66
CA CYS A 412 -15.95 2.27 -18.04
C CYS A 412 -16.59 2.77 -16.75
N PHE A 413 -15.96 2.54 -15.62
CA PHE A 413 -16.34 3.15 -14.35
C PHE A 413 -15.78 4.56 -14.29
N ILE A 414 -16.65 5.54 -14.04
CA ILE A 414 -16.30 6.96 -14.02
C ILE A 414 -16.36 7.46 -12.58
N ARG A 415 -15.23 7.92 -12.04
CA ARG A 415 -15.19 8.54 -10.71
C ARG A 415 -14.88 10.02 -10.82
N CYS A 416 -15.87 10.84 -10.45
CA CYS A 416 -15.72 12.26 -10.16
C CYS A 416 -15.73 12.42 -8.62
N CYS A 417 -14.66 12.90 -8.02
CA CYS A 417 -14.56 13.13 -6.58
C CYS A 417 -13.58 14.27 -6.27
N GLY A 418 -13.50 14.71 -5.03
CA GLY A 418 -12.49 15.68 -4.59
C GLY A 418 -11.17 14.99 -4.24
N VAL A 419 -10.05 15.66 -4.49
CA VAL A 419 -8.70 15.17 -4.12
C VAL A 419 -8.59 14.97 -2.60
N ASP A 420 -9.29 15.78 -1.82
CA ASP A 420 -9.29 15.73 -0.37
C ASP A 420 -10.44 14.89 0.23
N ASP A 421 -11.29 14.28 -0.61
CA ASP A 421 -12.38 13.43 -0.14
C ASP A 421 -11.86 12.19 0.59
N THR A 422 -12.45 11.89 1.74
CA THR A 422 -12.00 10.82 2.62
C THR A 422 -12.88 9.58 2.49
N PHE A 423 -12.50 8.68 1.59
CA PHE A 423 -13.26 7.45 1.30
C PHE A 423 -13.41 6.50 2.50
N LYS A 424 -12.52 6.61 3.48
CA LYS A 424 -12.52 5.73 4.66
C LYS A 424 -13.35 6.29 5.82
N ARG A 425 -13.62 7.61 5.84
CA ARG A 425 -14.32 8.25 6.96
C ARG A 425 -15.80 7.89 6.92
N PRO A 426 -16.42 7.48 8.04
CA PRO A 426 -17.85 7.31 8.14
C PRO A 426 -18.60 8.61 7.81
N VAL A 427 -19.78 8.47 7.21
CA VAL A 427 -20.62 9.64 6.87
C VAL A 427 -21.03 10.39 8.13
N ALA A 428 -21.33 9.68 9.21
CA ALA A 428 -21.65 10.25 10.52
C ALA A 428 -20.50 11.08 11.13
N GLU A 429 -19.25 10.85 10.67
CA GLU A 429 -18.07 11.59 11.08
C GLU A 429 -17.67 12.71 10.11
N GLY A 430 -18.57 13.08 9.18
CA GLY A 430 -18.37 14.19 8.27
C GLY A 430 -17.59 13.83 6.99
N ALA A 431 -17.84 12.66 6.38
CA ALA A 431 -17.32 12.35 5.06
C ALA A 431 -17.76 13.37 4.02
N THR A 432 -16.83 13.75 3.12
CA THR A 432 -17.09 14.72 2.05
C THR A 432 -17.14 14.05 0.69
N PHE A 433 -17.80 14.71 -0.27
CA PHE A 433 -17.80 14.37 -1.67
C PHE A 433 -17.75 15.65 -2.52
N CYS A 434 -16.72 15.76 -3.38
CA CYS A 434 -16.42 16.97 -4.14
C CYS A 434 -16.39 18.23 -3.25
N GLY A 435 -15.76 18.11 -2.06
CA GLY A 435 -15.58 19.19 -1.12
C GLY A 435 -16.83 19.58 -0.29
N LYS A 436 -17.97 18.89 -0.46
CA LYS A 436 -19.21 19.10 0.31
C LYS A 436 -19.44 17.93 1.27
N PRO A 437 -20.10 18.12 2.42
CA PRO A 437 -20.60 17.01 3.22
C PRO A 437 -21.43 16.07 2.34
N LEU A 438 -21.14 14.76 2.38
CA LEU A 438 -21.77 13.78 1.48
C LEU A 438 -23.30 13.80 1.58
N ALA A 439 -23.86 13.97 2.79
CA ALA A 439 -25.32 14.06 2.99
C ALA A 439 -25.94 15.28 2.28
N GLU A 440 -25.27 16.44 2.31
CA GLU A 440 -25.71 17.66 1.63
C GLU A 440 -25.62 17.50 0.10
N TRP A 441 -24.54 16.85 -0.39
CA TRP A 441 -24.41 16.58 -1.81
C TRP A 441 -25.53 15.66 -2.32
N LEU A 442 -25.84 14.58 -1.59
CA LEU A 442 -26.93 13.66 -1.93
C LEU A 442 -28.31 14.37 -1.94
N LEU A 443 -28.55 15.23 -0.96
CA LEU A 443 -29.78 16.03 -0.91
C LEU A 443 -29.87 16.96 -2.13
N ALA A 444 -28.79 17.67 -2.46
CA ALA A 444 -28.73 18.57 -3.61
C ALA A 444 -28.90 17.83 -4.95
N ALA A 445 -28.38 16.61 -5.07
CA ALA A 445 -28.57 15.73 -6.23
C ALA A 445 -30.00 15.13 -6.29
N GLY A 446 -30.80 15.27 -5.24
CA GLY A 446 -32.08 14.62 -5.10
C GLY A 446 -31.98 13.10 -5.06
N ALA A 447 -30.84 12.57 -4.59
CA ALA A 447 -30.59 11.13 -4.51
C ALA A 447 -31.06 10.61 -3.14
N PRO A 448 -31.98 9.63 -3.10
CA PRO A 448 -32.38 9.01 -1.85
C PRO A 448 -31.21 8.21 -1.26
N VAL A 449 -31.10 8.17 0.05
CA VAL A 449 -30.07 7.38 0.76
C VAL A 449 -30.23 5.88 0.46
N SER A 450 -31.48 5.43 0.27
CA SER A 450 -31.78 4.08 -0.22
C SER A 450 -31.17 3.87 -1.61
N GLY A 451 -30.41 2.79 -1.78
CA GLY A 451 -29.71 2.45 -3.01
C GLY A 451 -28.32 3.13 -3.17
N ILE A 452 -27.88 3.98 -2.23
CA ILE A 452 -26.49 4.43 -2.14
C ILE A 452 -25.64 3.40 -1.40
N TRP A 453 -26.15 2.85 -0.32
CA TRP A 453 -25.55 1.73 0.41
C TRP A 453 -26.48 0.52 0.35
N ASP A 454 -25.95 -0.65 0.61
CA ASP A 454 -26.76 -1.84 0.83
C ASP A 454 -27.57 -1.64 2.12
N ASP A 455 -28.83 -2.09 2.11
CA ASP A 455 -29.75 -1.90 3.25
C ASP A 455 -29.23 -2.51 4.55
N GLU A 456 -28.38 -3.56 4.44
CA GLU A 456 -27.73 -4.22 5.58
C GLU A 456 -26.50 -3.45 6.12
N THR A 457 -26.02 -2.41 5.41
CA THR A 457 -24.84 -1.67 5.85
C THR A 457 -25.19 -0.79 7.06
N PRO A 458 -24.61 -1.08 8.26
CA PRO A 458 -24.84 -0.26 9.45
C PRO A 458 -24.46 1.21 9.18
N GLU A 459 -25.19 2.15 9.78
CA GLU A 459 -24.95 3.58 9.56
C GLU A 459 -23.53 4.00 9.92
N ALA A 460 -22.98 3.45 11.00
CA ALA A 460 -21.60 3.69 11.42
C ALA A 460 -20.53 3.20 10.42
N GLU A 461 -20.88 2.29 9.52
CA GLU A 461 -19.99 1.73 8.50
C GLU A 461 -20.19 2.36 7.12
N ARG A 462 -21.17 3.25 6.96
CA ARG A 462 -21.43 3.97 5.71
C ARG A 462 -20.31 4.97 5.43
N THR A 463 -19.59 4.74 4.36
CA THR A 463 -18.44 5.55 3.91
C THR A 463 -18.60 5.87 2.43
N LEU A 464 -17.81 6.80 1.90
CA LEU A 464 -17.75 7.03 0.46
C LEU A 464 -17.18 5.81 -0.29
N TRP A 465 -16.37 4.97 0.37
CA TRP A 465 -15.80 3.76 -0.23
C TRP A 465 -16.85 2.73 -0.65
N ASN A 466 -17.87 2.53 0.17
CA ASN A 466 -18.96 1.59 -0.10
C ASN A 466 -20.24 2.26 -0.61
N ALA A 467 -20.23 3.56 -0.86
CA ALA A 467 -21.33 4.29 -1.48
C ALA A 467 -21.37 4.10 -3.00
N ARG A 468 -22.51 3.71 -3.56
CA ARG A 468 -22.73 3.57 -5.01
C ARG A 468 -22.93 4.93 -5.66
N MET A 469 -21.82 5.66 -5.80
CA MET A 469 -21.80 7.02 -6.36
C MET A 469 -21.36 7.07 -7.82
N PHE A 470 -20.64 6.06 -8.33
CA PHE A 470 -19.88 6.13 -9.56
C PHE A 470 -20.58 5.41 -10.70
N PRO A 471 -20.99 6.13 -11.77
CA PRO A 471 -21.69 5.53 -12.89
C PRO A 471 -20.76 4.63 -13.72
N ALA A 472 -21.35 3.63 -14.35
CA ALA A 472 -20.73 2.78 -15.36
C ALA A 472 -21.33 3.07 -16.73
N GLU A 473 -20.47 3.32 -17.72
CA GLU A 473 -20.83 3.67 -19.08
C GLU A 473 -20.19 2.72 -20.10
N ARG A 474 -20.84 2.55 -21.24
CA ARG A 474 -20.30 1.74 -22.34
C ARG A 474 -19.19 2.44 -23.09
N GLU A 475 -19.29 3.74 -23.23
CA GLU A 475 -18.36 4.55 -23.99
C GLU A 475 -17.46 5.36 -23.07
N HIS A 476 -16.16 5.34 -23.33
CA HIS A 476 -15.18 6.08 -22.54
C HIS A 476 -15.47 7.58 -22.50
N GLY A 477 -15.91 8.17 -23.63
CA GLY A 477 -16.25 9.60 -23.74
C GLY A 477 -17.48 10.06 -22.96
N ALA A 478 -18.31 9.12 -22.49
CA ALA A 478 -19.55 9.42 -21.75
C ALA A 478 -19.29 10.06 -20.37
N PHE A 479 -18.04 10.10 -19.91
CA PHE A 479 -17.70 10.77 -18.65
C PHE A 479 -18.14 12.25 -18.61
N ARG A 480 -18.20 12.91 -19.75
CA ARG A 480 -18.55 14.35 -19.84
C ARG A 480 -19.94 14.66 -19.28
N GLN A 481 -20.88 13.76 -19.41
CA GLN A 481 -22.23 13.94 -18.84
C GLN A 481 -22.24 13.91 -17.31
N TRP A 482 -21.15 13.46 -16.66
CA TRP A 482 -21.03 13.34 -15.22
C TRP A 482 -20.20 14.44 -14.56
N LEU A 483 -19.60 15.34 -15.33
CA LEU A 483 -18.74 16.42 -14.79
C LEU A 483 -19.48 17.39 -13.87
N TRP A 484 -20.80 17.50 -13.98
CA TRP A 484 -21.62 18.28 -13.05
C TRP A 484 -21.51 17.79 -11.60
N MET A 485 -21.06 16.55 -11.38
CA MET A 485 -20.86 16.00 -10.03
C MET A 485 -19.86 16.82 -9.21
N PHE A 486 -18.96 17.55 -9.86
CA PHE A 486 -18.05 18.48 -9.19
C PHE A 486 -18.76 19.73 -8.65
N ASP A 487 -19.88 20.12 -9.28
CA ASP A 487 -20.73 21.22 -8.81
C ASP A 487 -22.21 20.83 -8.88
N VAL A 488 -22.67 20.12 -7.88
CA VAL A 488 -24.04 19.62 -7.79
C VAL A 488 -25.10 20.73 -7.77
N ALA A 489 -24.72 21.97 -7.43
CA ALA A 489 -25.63 23.10 -7.41
C ALA A 489 -26.01 23.55 -8.83
N SER A 490 -25.10 23.38 -9.81
CA SER A 490 -25.34 23.71 -11.22
C SER A 490 -26.06 22.60 -12.00
N ALA A 491 -26.31 21.43 -11.38
CA ALA A 491 -26.89 20.27 -12.05
C ALA A 491 -28.34 20.51 -12.48
N THR A 492 -28.64 20.15 -13.74
CA THR A 492 -30.01 20.21 -14.26
C THR A 492 -30.90 19.09 -13.69
N PRO A 493 -32.24 19.23 -13.75
CA PRO A 493 -33.17 18.17 -13.35
C PRO A 493 -32.92 16.86 -14.11
N GLU A 494 -32.58 16.94 -15.41
CA GLU A 494 -32.28 15.79 -16.28
C GLU A 494 -31.02 15.07 -15.83
N GLN A 495 -29.96 15.80 -15.49
CA GLN A 495 -28.71 15.25 -14.95
C GLN A 495 -28.94 14.54 -13.61
N LYS A 496 -29.72 15.13 -12.70
CA LYS A 496 -30.10 14.52 -11.43
C LYS A 496 -30.95 13.26 -11.63
N LEU A 497 -31.86 13.28 -12.63
CA LEU A 497 -32.66 12.10 -12.97
C LEU A 497 -31.76 10.99 -13.55
N ALA A 498 -30.85 11.32 -14.48
CA ALA A 498 -29.89 10.40 -15.05
C ALA A 498 -29.04 9.72 -13.96
N PHE A 499 -28.56 10.49 -12.96
CA PHE A 499 -27.81 9.94 -11.83
C PHE A 499 -28.62 8.92 -11.00
N ARG A 500 -29.89 9.22 -10.74
CA ARG A 500 -30.77 8.30 -9.98
C ARG A 500 -31.04 7.00 -10.71
N SER A 501 -31.14 7.05 -12.05
CA SER A 501 -31.44 5.90 -12.89
C SER A 501 -30.21 5.15 -13.41
N ALA A 502 -29.02 5.72 -13.26
CA ALA A 502 -27.77 5.11 -13.72
C ALA A 502 -27.43 3.83 -12.94
N ASP A 503 -26.78 2.89 -13.64
CA ASP A 503 -26.11 1.76 -12.99
C ASP A 503 -24.85 2.28 -12.31
N ARG A 504 -24.91 2.41 -10.98
CA ARG A 504 -23.84 2.99 -10.16
C ARG A 504 -23.16 1.94 -9.32
N TYR A 505 -21.86 2.16 -9.11
CA TYR A 505 -20.97 1.30 -8.36
C TYR A 505 -20.30 2.06 -7.23
N SER A 506 -19.96 1.36 -6.17
CA SER A 506 -19.07 1.86 -5.14
C SER A 506 -17.61 1.67 -5.56
N SER A 507 -16.69 2.40 -4.93
CA SER A 507 -15.26 2.16 -5.14
C SER A 507 -14.83 0.75 -4.71
N ALA A 508 -15.50 0.16 -3.73
CA ALA A 508 -15.29 -1.23 -3.33
C ALA A 508 -15.66 -2.21 -4.45
N GLU A 509 -16.82 -2.01 -5.09
CA GLU A 509 -17.25 -2.84 -6.23
C GLU A 509 -16.32 -2.64 -7.43
N ILE A 510 -15.90 -1.40 -7.73
CA ILE A 510 -14.97 -1.10 -8.83
C ILE A 510 -13.62 -1.78 -8.61
N ALA A 511 -13.07 -1.75 -7.39
CA ALA A 511 -11.79 -2.38 -7.08
C ALA A 511 -11.74 -3.88 -7.40
N VAL A 512 -12.90 -4.57 -7.34
CA VAL A 512 -13.01 -6.01 -7.64
C VAL A 512 -13.36 -6.28 -9.10
N ARG A 513 -14.06 -5.33 -9.77
CA ARG A 513 -14.61 -5.48 -11.13
C ARG A 513 -13.73 -4.88 -12.22
N ALA A 514 -12.78 -4.04 -11.85
CA ALA A 514 -11.87 -3.41 -12.80
C ALA A 514 -10.99 -4.47 -13.50
N ASP A 515 -10.76 -4.26 -14.79
CA ASP A 515 -9.87 -5.09 -15.60
C ASP A 515 -8.42 -4.62 -15.46
N HIS A 516 -7.68 -5.34 -14.64
CA HIS A 516 -6.27 -5.06 -14.39
C HIS A 516 -5.40 -5.20 -15.67
N ALA A 517 -5.72 -6.16 -16.55
CA ALA A 517 -4.97 -6.37 -17.77
C ALA A 517 -5.14 -5.17 -18.71
N THR A 518 -6.37 -4.71 -18.91
CA THR A 518 -6.67 -3.52 -19.69
C THR A 518 -6.04 -2.26 -19.07
N PHE A 519 -6.04 -2.13 -17.74
CA PHE A 519 -5.38 -1.03 -17.04
C PHE A 519 -3.89 -0.92 -17.40
N TYR A 520 -3.16 -2.03 -17.38
CA TYR A 520 -1.73 -2.05 -17.71
C TYR A 520 -1.45 -1.96 -19.22
N ALA A 521 -2.25 -2.66 -20.03
CA ALA A 521 -2.11 -2.62 -21.50
C ALA A 521 -2.26 -1.18 -22.03
N ARG A 522 -3.22 -0.41 -21.49
CA ARG A 522 -3.38 1.00 -21.83
C ARG A 522 -2.10 1.79 -21.60
N ARG A 523 -1.46 1.66 -20.45
CA ARG A 523 -0.25 2.40 -20.09
C ARG A 523 0.94 2.03 -20.96
N THR A 524 1.10 0.76 -21.24
CA THR A 524 2.13 0.27 -22.16
C THR A 524 1.93 0.85 -23.58
N ALA A 525 0.69 0.87 -24.07
CA ALA A 525 0.37 1.45 -25.38
C ALA A 525 0.63 2.96 -25.44
N LEU A 526 0.26 3.70 -24.38
CA LEU A 526 0.49 5.15 -24.31
C LEU A 526 1.97 5.50 -24.26
N ARG A 527 2.79 4.77 -23.51
CA ARG A 527 4.25 4.95 -23.52
C ARG A 527 4.87 4.66 -24.87
N ALA A 528 4.39 3.64 -25.58
CA ALA A 528 4.87 3.34 -26.91
C ALA A 528 4.53 4.44 -27.92
N ALA A 529 3.38 5.09 -27.76
CA ALA A 529 2.94 6.21 -28.63
C ALA A 529 3.66 7.53 -28.32
N ALA A 530 4.17 7.71 -27.08
CA ALA A 530 4.88 8.92 -26.65
C ALA A 530 6.37 8.93 -27.03
N LYS A 531 6.93 7.78 -27.47
CA LYS A 531 8.32 7.63 -27.99
C LYS A 531 8.38 7.89 -29.48
#